data_03717c4379f54e64a87ff5ed04848acd
#
_entry.id   03717c4379f54e64a87ff5ed04848acd
#
_cell.length_a   1.000
_cell.length_b   1.000
_cell.length_c   1.000
_cell.angle_alpha   90.00
_cell.angle_beta   90.00
_cell.angle_gamma   90.00
#
_symmetry.space_group_name_H-M   'P 1'
#
loop_
_entity.id
_entity.type
_entity.pdbx_description
1 polymer ?
#
loop_
_entity_poly.entity_id
_entity_poly.type
_entity_poly.pdbx_seq_one_letter_code
_entity_poly.pdbx_strand_id
1 'polypeptide(L)'
;GIIFFQGDPLSQVYLTNYYQQNSPVPLLIGIDGEWGLAMRLSNMKRFPYQMTMGSLDNDYLLYKVGYSMGEQCKRLGVHINFAPVVDVNTNENNPIIGFRSFGDDKNKVGQKAGMLMQGMQAAGILACAKHFPGHGDTKFDSHLGLPKLSHSKERFNNVELVPFKKIIDNGVKSIMVAHLSIPSLESNSLVPSSLSPKVVNNLLKQELGFKGLVITDALNMGGVKKNYKPGYAELAAIKAGNDILCFPENVPKAIALIYSAILRNELDSNEIRERARKVLYFKRQAGLNQEVYIKTANLESNLSKLYPNAMLDEVASSSITIARDRSHLLPLDTLKKIRTAVWQIGKYNKASWRSELDKYEKVSHFFTNKKSNWTL
;
A
#
# COMPACT_ATOMS: atom_id res chain seq x y z
N GLY A 1 13.94 12.53 2.90
CA GLY A 1 12.52 12.46 2.52
C GLY A 1 11.63 12.61 3.73
N ILE A 2 10.35 12.83 3.49
CA ILE A 2 9.32 13.00 4.52
C ILE A 2 8.11 12.14 4.15
N ILE A 3 7.43 11.59 5.17
CA ILE A 3 6.16 10.87 5.01
C ILE A 3 5.08 11.61 5.79
N PHE A 4 3.95 11.87 5.13
CA PHE A 4 2.78 12.44 5.77
C PHE A 4 1.83 11.34 6.24
N PHE A 5 1.42 11.41 7.51
CA PHE A 5 0.61 10.37 8.15
C PHE A 5 -0.80 10.80 8.50
N GLN A 6 -1.03 12.09 8.70
CA GLN A 6 -2.32 12.67 9.07
C GLN A 6 -2.33 14.15 8.71
N GLY A 7 -3.52 14.71 8.54
CA GLY A 7 -3.73 16.12 8.28
C GLY A 7 -4.87 16.35 7.31
N ASP A 8 -4.80 17.46 6.63
CA ASP A 8 -5.67 17.84 5.53
C ASP A 8 -4.82 18.27 4.32
N PRO A 9 -5.40 18.35 3.10
CA PRO A 9 -4.64 18.68 1.90
C PRO A 9 -3.93 20.03 1.95
N LEU A 10 -4.55 21.03 2.55
CA LEU A 10 -3.99 22.39 2.60
C LEU A 10 -2.77 22.44 3.53
N SER A 11 -2.90 21.88 4.73
CA SER A 11 -1.80 21.77 5.70
C SER A 11 -0.63 20.98 5.12
N GLN A 12 -0.90 19.88 4.40
CA GLN A 12 0.15 19.10 3.74
C GLN A 12 0.89 19.93 2.69
N VAL A 13 0.19 20.71 1.85
CA VAL A 13 0.83 21.57 0.84
C VAL A 13 1.71 22.63 1.50
N TYR A 14 1.24 23.28 2.55
CA TYR A 14 2.04 24.25 3.29
C TYR A 14 3.32 23.62 3.86
N LEU A 15 3.20 22.48 4.51
CA LEU A 15 4.36 21.77 5.06
C LEU A 15 5.31 21.27 3.95
N THR A 16 4.76 20.76 2.83
CA THR A 16 5.56 20.34 1.69
C THR A 16 6.39 21.51 1.16
N ASN A 17 5.74 22.65 0.89
CA ASN A 17 6.45 23.85 0.41
C ASN A 17 7.51 24.33 1.40
N TYR A 18 7.16 24.39 2.70
CA TYR A 18 8.10 24.80 3.75
C TYR A 18 9.34 23.91 3.79
N TYR A 19 9.17 22.60 3.82
CA TYR A 19 10.29 21.67 3.87
C TYR A 19 11.11 21.64 2.57
N GLN A 20 10.48 21.78 1.42
CA GLN A 20 11.18 21.86 0.13
C GLN A 20 12.04 23.11 0.04
N GLN A 21 11.53 24.28 0.44
CA GLN A 21 12.29 25.55 0.44
C GLN A 21 13.45 25.56 1.43
N ASN A 22 13.33 24.84 2.55
CA ASN A 22 14.37 24.78 3.58
C ASN A 22 15.31 23.58 3.44
N SER A 23 15.26 22.86 2.34
CA SER A 23 16.11 21.69 2.09
C SER A 23 17.07 21.94 0.93
N PRO A 24 18.40 21.82 1.15
CA PRO A 24 19.38 22.03 0.08
C PRO A 24 19.28 21.00 -1.05
N VAL A 25 18.68 19.86 -0.78
CA VAL A 25 18.39 18.82 -1.77
C VAL A 25 16.90 18.50 -1.72
N PRO A 26 16.14 18.65 -2.82
CA PRO A 26 14.71 18.44 -2.83
C PRO A 26 14.32 17.11 -2.19
N LEU A 27 13.28 17.13 -1.35
CA LEU A 27 12.88 15.98 -0.55
C LEU A 27 11.92 15.08 -1.31
N LEU A 28 12.14 13.77 -1.24
CA LEU A 28 11.13 12.78 -1.66
C LEU A 28 10.00 12.78 -0.63
N ILE A 29 8.79 13.11 -1.04
CA ILE A 29 7.60 13.11 -0.19
C ILE A 29 6.81 11.84 -0.43
N GLY A 30 6.54 11.10 0.64
CA GLY A 30 5.80 9.84 0.61
C GLY A 30 4.48 9.88 1.36
N ILE A 31 3.57 9.01 0.99
CA ILE A 31 2.29 8.79 1.67
C ILE A 31 1.86 7.32 1.57
N ASP A 32 1.16 6.82 2.58
CA ASP A 32 0.34 5.62 2.47
C ASP A 32 -1.04 5.98 1.92
N GLY A 33 -1.27 5.70 0.66
CA GLY A 33 -2.52 5.99 -0.01
C GLY A 33 -3.10 4.77 -0.72
N GLU A 34 -3.30 3.65 -0.01
CA GLU A 34 -3.78 2.38 -0.59
C GLU A 34 -5.18 2.52 -1.21
N TRP A 35 -6.03 3.36 -0.62
CA TRP A 35 -7.33 3.78 -1.16
C TRP A 35 -7.38 5.31 -1.40
N GLY A 36 -6.28 5.84 -1.92
CA GLY A 36 -6.08 7.25 -2.20
C GLY A 36 -5.71 8.08 -0.97
N LEU A 37 -5.67 9.39 -1.14
CA LEU A 37 -5.27 10.33 -0.09
C LEU A 37 -6.14 10.27 1.16
N ALA A 38 -7.40 9.84 1.03
CA ALA A 38 -8.33 9.68 2.15
C ALA A 38 -7.89 8.66 3.20
N MET A 39 -6.87 7.85 2.92
CA MET A 39 -6.25 7.00 3.94
C MET A 39 -5.57 7.81 5.04
N ARG A 40 -5.05 8.99 4.69
CA ARG A 40 -4.23 9.83 5.58
C ARG A 40 -4.76 11.24 5.78
N LEU A 41 -5.48 11.77 4.80
CA LEU A 41 -5.93 13.15 4.80
C LEU A 41 -7.44 13.23 4.97
N SER A 42 -7.88 14.07 5.93
CA SER A 42 -9.28 14.42 6.11
C SER A 42 -9.85 15.15 4.89
N ASN A 43 -11.17 15.20 4.78
CA ASN A 43 -11.90 15.87 3.70
C ASN A 43 -11.60 15.37 2.28
N MET A 44 -10.96 14.20 2.15
CA MET A 44 -10.75 13.53 0.88
C MET A 44 -11.76 12.41 0.66
N LYS A 45 -12.20 12.24 -0.57
CA LYS A 45 -13.02 11.09 -0.97
C LYS A 45 -12.12 9.85 -1.11
N ARG A 46 -12.67 8.72 -0.69
CA ARG A 46 -11.97 7.45 -0.62
C ARG A 46 -12.24 6.62 -1.87
N PHE A 47 -11.20 6.09 -2.49
CA PHE A 47 -11.33 5.02 -3.48
C PHE A 47 -11.74 3.70 -2.81
N PRO A 48 -12.34 2.74 -3.55
CA PRO A 48 -12.64 1.41 -3.02
C PRO A 48 -11.40 0.70 -2.48
N TYR A 49 -11.61 -0.18 -1.53
CA TYR A 49 -10.53 -1.07 -1.07
C TYR A 49 -10.07 -2.00 -2.19
N GLN A 50 -8.82 -2.45 -2.11
CA GLN A 50 -8.25 -3.36 -3.10
C GLN A 50 -9.06 -4.67 -3.23
N MET A 51 -9.61 -5.21 -2.13
CA MET A 51 -10.49 -6.38 -2.17
C MET A 51 -11.72 -6.14 -3.05
N THR A 52 -12.36 -4.98 -2.94
CA THR A 52 -13.49 -4.59 -3.81
C THR A 52 -13.03 -4.50 -5.28
N MET A 53 -11.89 -3.87 -5.52
CA MET A 53 -11.33 -3.78 -6.88
C MET A 53 -10.83 -5.13 -7.40
N GLY A 54 -10.55 -6.08 -6.50
CA GLY A 54 -10.17 -7.46 -6.81
C GLY A 54 -11.25 -8.25 -7.55
N SER A 55 -12.53 -7.89 -7.38
CA SER A 55 -13.67 -8.54 -8.04
C SER A 55 -13.96 -8.03 -9.46
N LEU A 56 -13.30 -6.94 -9.90
CA LEU A 56 -13.54 -6.38 -11.23
C LEU A 56 -13.03 -7.31 -12.34
N ASP A 57 -13.82 -7.51 -13.37
CA ASP A 57 -13.38 -8.22 -14.57
C ASP A 57 -12.59 -7.31 -15.52
N ASN A 58 -12.94 -6.01 -15.56
CA ASN A 58 -12.26 -5.03 -16.38
C ASN A 58 -11.08 -4.41 -15.64
N ASP A 59 -9.89 -4.93 -15.85
CA ASP A 59 -8.65 -4.45 -15.22
C ASP A 59 -8.26 -3.03 -15.62
N TYR A 60 -8.75 -2.51 -16.75
CA TYR A 60 -8.48 -1.14 -17.17
C TYR A 60 -9.11 -0.11 -16.22
N LEU A 61 -10.16 -0.49 -15.48
CA LEU A 61 -10.70 0.37 -14.41
C LEU A 61 -9.67 0.60 -13.30
N LEU A 62 -8.87 -0.43 -12.95
CA LEU A 62 -7.82 -0.29 -11.94
C LEU A 62 -6.72 0.66 -12.42
N TYR A 63 -6.37 0.61 -13.72
CA TYR A 63 -5.44 1.58 -14.29
C TYR A 63 -5.98 3.01 -14.15
N LYS A 64 -7.26 3.25 -14.50
CA LYS A 64 -7.89 4.57 -14.35
C LYS A 64 -7.91 5.05 -12.90
N VAL A 65 -8.23 4.17 -11.96
CA VAL A 65 -8.18 4.46 -10.51
C VAL A 65 -6.76 4.82 -10.09
N GLY A 66 -5.77 4.01 -10.48
CA GLY A 66 -4.37 4.26 -10.19
C GLY A 66 -3.88 5.60 -10.74
N TYR A 67 -4.25 5.93 -11.97
CA TYR A 67 -3.92 7.19 -12.59
C TYR A 67 -4.51 8.38 -11.81
N SER A 68 -5.79 8.29 -11.44
CA SER A 68 -6.47 9.30 -10.62
C SER A 68 -5.80 9.48 -9.24
N MET A 69 -5.45 8.37 -8.57
CA MET A 69 -4.70 8.41 -7.30
C MET A 69 -3.33 9.07 -7.48
N GLY A 70 -2.64 8.77 -8.57
CA GLY A 70 -1.35 9.37 -8.90
C GLY A 70 -1.43 10.88 -9.15
N GLU A 71 -2.42 11.32 -9.92
CA GLU A 71 -2.65 12.76 -10.17
C GLU A 71 -3.01 13.52 -8.87
N GLN A 72 -3.79 12.91 -7.97
CA GLN A 72 -4.04 13.49 -6.66
C GLN A 72 -2.76 13.62 -5.83
N CYS A 73 -1.92 12.59 -5.80
CA CYS A 73 -0.61 12.62 -5.15
C CYS A 73 0.25 13.75 -5.72
N LYS A 74 0.38 13.82 -7.04
CA LYS A 74 1.15 14.85 -7.75
C LYS A 74 0.65 16.25 -7.45
N ARG A 75 -0.69 16.44 -7.38
CA ARG A 75 -1.30 17.74 -7.06
C ARG A 75 -0.94 18.25 -5.66
N LEU A 76 -0.61 17.34 -4.71
CA LEU A 76 -0.15 17.67 -3.37
C LEU A 76 1.37 17.66 -3.21
N GLY A 77 2.14 17.44 -4.29
CA GLY A 77 3.59 17.31 -4.23
C GLY A 77 4.07 16.02 -3.55
N VAL A 78 3.25 14.97 -3.59
CA VAL A 78 3.64 13.62 -3.18
C VAL A 78 4.32 12.93 -4.36
N HIS A 79 5.48 12.34 -4.13
CA HIS A 79 6.33 11.74 -5.16
C HIS A 79 6.29 10.21 -5.15
N ILE A 80 5.99 9.62 -3.99
CA ILE A 80 5.89 8.17 -3.83
C ILE A 80 4.62 7.81 -3.04
N ASN A 81 3.82 6.89 -3.56
CA ASN A 81 2.71 6.29 -2.85
C ASN A 81 3.07 4.86 -2.44
N PHE A 82 3.00 4.55 -1.15
CA PHE A 82 3.22 3.20 -0.62
C PHE A 82 2.00 2.29 -0.90
N ALA A 83 1.75 2.10 -2.18
CA ALA A 83 0.73 1.26 -2.80
C ALA A 83 1.23 0.77 -4.18
N PRO A 84 0.73 -0.37 -4.68
CA PRO A 84 -0.33 -1.23 -4.15
C PRO A 84 0.15 -2.22 -3.10
N VAL A 85 -0.80 -2.80 -2.33
CA VAL A 85 -0.58 -4.02 -1.55
C VAL A 85 -0.60 -5.21 -2.51
N VAL A 86 0.42 -6.05 -2.46
CA VAL A 86 0.66 -7.18 -3.38
C VAL A 86 0.61 -8.52 -2.63
N ASP A 87 0.25 -8.48 -1.36
CA ASP A 87 0.10 -9.66 -0.50
C ASP A 87 -1.09 -10.51 -0.95
N VAL A 88 -0.90 -11.82 -1.04
CA VAL A 88 -1.96 -12.80 -1.34
C VAL A 88 -2.65 -13.18 -0.03
N ASN A 89 -3.93 -12.86 0.12
CA ASN A 89 -4.67 -13.04 1.37
C ASN A 89 -5.12 -14.50 1.56
N THR A 90 -4.16 -15.40 1.74
CA THR A 90 -4.43 -16.84 1.91
C THR A 90 -4.93 -17.22 3.31
N ASN A 91 -4.85 -16.31 4.27
CA ASN A 91 -5.39 -16.47 5.62
C ASN A 91 -6.56 -15.49 5.83
N GLU A 92 -7.78 -15.99 5.87
CA GLU A 92 -8.99 -15.18 6.07
C GLU A 92 -9.00 -14.44 7.43
N ASN A 93 -8.28 -14.99 8.43
CA ASN A 93 -8.13 -14.40 9.76
C ASN A 93 -6.90 -13.49 9.89
N ASN A 94 -6.28 -13.09 8.78
CA ASN A 94 -5.16 -12.17 8.80
C ASN A 94 -5.61 -10.80 9.36
N PRO A 95 -5.05 -10.34 10.50
CA PRO A 95 -5.53 -9.11 11.15
C PRO A 95 -5.06 -7.82 10.45
N ILE A 96 -4.10 -7.91 9.52
CA ILE A 96 -3.39 -6.77 8.93
C ILE A 96 -3.75 -6.56 7.47
N ILE A 97 -3.73 -7.62 6.66
CA ILE A 97 -3.91 -7.52 5.21
C ILE A 97 -5.40 -7.52 4.85
N GLY A 98 -6.13 -8.62 5.02
CA GLY A 98 -7.56 -8.68 4.78
C GLY A 98 -8.00 -7.91 3.51
N PHE A 99 -8.91 -6.97 3.67
CA PHE A 99 -9.47 -6.14 2.58
C PHE A 99 -8.45 -5.22 1.88
N ARG A 100 -7.23 -5.10 2.40
CA ARG A 100 -6.14 -4.36 1.73
C ARG A 100 -5.57 -5.14 0.54
N SER A 101 -5.71 -6.48 0.50
CA SER A 101 -5.33 -7.32 -0.64
C SER A 101 -6.38 -7.26 -1.76
N PHE A 102 -5.97 -7.59 -2.99
CA PHE A 102 -6.87 -7.84 -4.12
C PHE A 102 -7.58 -9.21 -4.06
N GLY A 103 -7.20 -10.09 -3.12
CA GLY A 103 -7.80 -11.41 -2.93
C GLY A 103 -6.78 -12.48 -2.57
N ASP A 104 -7.17 -13.74 -2.75
CA ASP A 104 -6.44 -14.95 -2.38
C ASP A 104 -5.83 -15.69 -3.60
N ASP A 105 -6.16 -15.28 -4.82
CA ASP A 105 -5.54 -15.80 -6.05
C ASP A 105 -4.28 -14.98 -6.39
N LYS A 106 -3.13 -15.63 -6.29
CA LYS A 106 -1.80 -15.05 -6.56
C LYS A 106 -1.67 -14.40 -7.94
N ASN A 107 -2.31 -14.97 -8.97
CA ASN A 107 -2.22 -14.46 -10.34
C ASN A 107 -3.09 -13.21 -10.51
N LYS A 108 -4.31 -13.23 -9.97
CA LYS A 108 -5.21 -12.07 -9.94
C LYS A 108 -4.61 -10.93 -9.13
N VAL A 109 -4.06 -11.21 -7.93
CA VAL A 109 -3.38 -10.19 -7.11
C VAL A 109 -2.28 -9.49 -7.91
N GLY A 110 -1.38 -10.25 -8.55
CA GLY A 110 -0.29 -9.68 -9.34
C GLY A 110 -0.77 -8.90 -10.57
N GLN A 111 -1.83 -9.35 -11.23
CA GLN A 111 -2.41 -8.68 -12.40
C GLN A 111 -3.06 -7.36 -12.01
N LYS A 112 -3.93 -7.37 -11.02
CA LYS A 112 -4.69 -6.20 -10.58
C LYS A 112 -3.79 -5.15 -9.93
N ALA A 113 -2.86 -5.59 -9.07
CA ALA A 113 -1.83 -4.71 -8.51
C ALA A 113 -0.97 -4.06 -9.60
N GLY A 114 -0.62 -4.83 -10.64
CA GLY A 114 0.12 -4.33 -11.81
C GLY A 114 -0.62 -3.20 -12.52
N MET A 115 -1.91 -3.33 -12.76
CA MET A 115 -2.73 -2.29 -13.42
C MET A 115 -2.84 -1.02 -12.57
N LEU A 116 -3.12 -1.16 -11.27
CA LEU A 116 -3.17 -0.01 -10.35
C LEU A 116 -1.81 0.72 -10.31
N MET A 117 -0.72 -0.04 -10.21
CA MET A 117 0.65 0.47 -10.22
C MET A 117 0.96 1.23 -11.51
N GLN A 118 0.64 0.65 -12.68
CA GLN A 118 0.88 1.28 -13.98
C GLN A 118 0.14 2.61 -14.10
N GLY A 119 -1.12 2.68 -13.63
CA GLY A 119 -1.87 3.93 -13.59
C GLY A 119 -1.18 5.00 -12.74
N MET A 120 -0.77 4.67 -11.51
CA MET A 120 -0.05 5.61 -10.64
C MET A 120 1.27 6.09 -11.27
N GLN A 121 2.03 5.17 -11.87
CA GLN A 121 3.31 5.53 -12.51
C GLN A 121 3.12 6.33 -13.79
N ALA A 122 2.05 6.11 -14.56
CA ALA A 122 1.70 6.92 -15.72
C ALA A 122 1.35 8.37 -15.34
N ALA A 123 0.80 8.60 -14.14
CA ALA A 123 0.60 9.94 -13.59
C ALA A 123 1.91 10.63 -13.15
N GLY A 124 3.04 9.89 -13.13
CA GLY A 124 4.38 10.43 -12.85
C GLY A 124 4.82 10.31 -11.40
N ILE A 125 4.16 9.51 -10.55
CA ILE A 125 4.61 9.21 -9.18
C ILE A 125 5.27 7.81 -9.12
N LEU A 126 6.04 7.58 -8.06
CA LEU A 126 6.61 6.26 -7.79
C LEU A 126 5.57 5.41 -7.05
N ALA A 127 5.17 4.27 -7.61
CA ALA A 127 4.40 3.27 -6.89
C ALA A 127 5.33 2.37 -6.09
N CYS A 128 4.86 1.89 -4.92
CA CYS A 128 5.62 1.03 -4.03
C CYS A 128 4.85 -0.23 -3.67
N ALA A 129 5.23 -1.34 -4.28
CA ALA A 129 4.63 -2.64 -3.98
C ALA A 129 5.02 -3.13 -2.58
N LYS A 130 4.05 -3.62 -1.81
CA LYS A 130 4.24 -4.07 -0.43
C LYS A 130 3.35 -5.25 -0.07
N HIS A 131 3.74 -6.08 0.88
CA HIS A 131 4.90 -6.04 1.78
C HIS A 131 5.82 -7.24 1.48
N PHE A 132 6.91 -7.04 0.79
CA PHE A 132 7.83 -8.11 0.38
C PHE A 132 8.42 -8.87 1.59
N PRO A 133 8.55 -10.21 1.58
CA PRO A 133 8.24 -11.14 0.48
C PRO A 133 6.80 -11.70 0.50
N GLY A 134 5.87 -11.12 1.26
CA GLY A 134 4.46 -11.50 1.35
C GLY A 134 3.99 -11.62 2.79
N HIS A 135 2.99 -10.80 3.16
CA HIS A 135 2.44 -10.69 4.51
C HIS A 135 1.03 -11.30 4.62
N GLY A 136 0.51 -11.89 3.52
CA GLY A 136 -0.89 -12.28 3.41
C GLY A 136 -1.33 -13.49 4.25
N ASP A 137 -0.39 -14.33 4.71
CA ASP A 137 -0.68 -15.52 5.53
C ASP A 137 -0.27 -15.38 7.01
N THR A 138 0.00 -14.16 7.47
CA THR A 138 0.39 -13.96 8.87
C THR A 138 -0.83 -14.02 9.81
N LYS A 139 -0.59 -14.54 11.02
CA LYS A 139 -1.61 -14.63 12.10
C LYS A 139 -1.40 -13.59 13.18
N PHE A 140 -0.36 -12.77 13.08
CA PHE A 140 0.06 -11.82 14.10
C PHE A 140 0.40 -10.46 13.49
N ASP A 141 0.10 -9.39 14.23
CA ASP A 141 0.35 -8.02 13.80
C ASP A 141 1.84 -7.65 13.94
N SER A 142 2.47 -7.28 12.82
CA SER A 142 3.86 -6.83 12.77
C SER A 142 4.11 -5.52 13.52
N HIS A 143 3.09 -4.74 13.81
CA HIS A 143 3.20 -3.56 14.68
C HIS A 143 3.43 -3.95 16.15
N LEU A 144 2.98 -5.13 16.57
CA LEU A 144 3.08 -5.62 17.93
C LEU A 144 4.29 -6.53 18.17
N GLY A 145 4.83 -7.15 17.16
CA GLY A 145 5.97 -8.04 17.25
C GLY A 145 6.42 -8.58 15.89
N LEU A 146 7.30 -9.58 15.86
CA LEU A 146 7.83 -10.16 14.64
C LEU A 146 6.97 -11.36 14.20
N PRO A 147 6.09 -11.24 13.18
CA PRO A 147 5.29 -12.36 12.70
C PRO A 147 6.19 -13.43 12.09
N LYS A 148 5.89 -14.70 12.39
CA LYS A 148 6.63 -15.84 11.84
C LYS A 148 5.81 -16.53 10.76
N LEU A 149 6.42 -16.75 9.59
CA LEU A 149 5.92 -17.58 8.51
C LEU A 149 6.82 -18.82 8.35
N SER A 150 6.28 -19.98 8.67
CA SER A 150 7.03 -21.25 8.65
C SER A 150 6.90 -22.01 7.32
N HIS A 151 6.62 -21.30 6.23
CA HIS A 151 6.51 -21.86 4.89
C HIS A 151 7.86 -22.29 4.32
N SER A 152 7.85 -23.29 3.44
CA SER A 152 9.03 -23.69 2.66
C SER A 152 9.38 -22.62 1.60
N LYS A 153 10.63 -22.60 1.14
CA LYS A 153 11.06 -21.75 0.01
C LYS A 153 10.21 -22.02 -1.25
N GLU A 154 9.82 -23.27 -1.46
CA GLU A 154 8.95 -23.68 -2.56
C GLU A 154 7.56 -23.02 -2.46
N ARG A 155 6.95 -23.00 -1.27
CA ARG A 155 5.67 -22.31 -1.04
C ARG A 155 5.80 -20.83 -1.36
N PHE A 156 6.82 -20.13 -0.86
CA PHE A 156 7.06 -18.72 -1.18
C PHE A 156 7.18 -18.51 -2.69
N ASN A 157 7.93 -19.33 -3.40
CA ASN A 157 8.09 -19.24 -4.84
C ASN A 157 6.78 -19.43 -5.62
N ASN A 158 5.92 -20.32 -5.12
CA ASN A 158 4.68 -20.71 -5.81
C ASN A 158 3.46 -19.87 -5.44
N VAL A 159 3.51 -19.09 -4.37
CA VAL A 159 2.38 -18.28 -3.90
C VAL A 159 2.79 -16.83 -3.65
N GLU A 160 3.54 -16.57 -2.58
CA GLU A 160 3.79 -15.22 -2.08
C GLU A 160 4.60 -14.37 -3.07
N LEU A 161 5.60 -14.96 -3.72
CA LEU A 161 6.47 -14.27 -4.68
C LEU A 161 5.90 -14.13 -6.09
N VAL A 162 4.83 -14.86 -6.43
CA VAL A 162 4.24 -14.81 -7.78
C VAL A 162 3.78 -13.40 -8.14
N PRO A 163 2.98 -12.70 -7.31
CA PRO A 163 2.59 -11.33 -7.64
C PRO A 163 3.77 -10.35 -7.64
N PHE A 164 4.78 -10.56 -6.77
CA PHE A 164 5.98 -9.71 -6.79
C PHE A 164 6.78 -9.87 -8.09
N LYS A 165 6.98 -11.10 -8.58
CA LYS A 165 7.60 -11.34 -9.90
C LYS A 165 6.85 -10.57 -10.98
N LYS A 166 5.54 -10.73 -11.05
CA LYS A 166 4.70 -10.08 -12.06
C LYS A 166 4.79 -8.55 -12.02
N ILE A 167 4.79 -7.94 -10.82
CA ILE A 167 4.86 -6.49 -10.71
C ILE A 167 6.28 -5.94 -10.97
N ILE A 168 7.33 -6.73 -10.71
CA ILE A 168 8.71 -6.43 -11.10
C ILE A 168 8.84 -6.42 -12.63
N ASP A 169 8.32 -7.44 -13.31
CA ASP A 169 8.32 -7.55 -14.76
C ASP A 169 7.53 -6.38 -15.41
N ASN A 170 6.48 -5.91 -14.74
CA ASN A 170 5.71 -4.73 -15.14
C ASN A 170 6.37 -3.38 -14.77
N GLY A 171 7.59 -3.39 -14.24
CA GLY A 171 8.42 -2.19 -14.06
C GLY A 171 8.06 -1.34 -12.84
N VAL A 172 7.67 -1.95 -11.73
CA VAL A 172 7.46 -1.24 -10.46
C VAL A 172 8.72 -0.48 -10.03
N LYS A 173 8.55 0.76 -9.55
CA LYS A 173 9.69 1.64 -9.23
C LYS A 173 10.22 1.45 -7.81
N SER A 174 9.40 0.98 -6.90
CA SER A 174 9.87 0.68 -5.53
C SER A 174 9.16 -0.52 -4.91
N ILE A 175 9.82 -1.17 -3.97
CA ILE A 175 9.29 -2.28 -3.17
C ILE A 175 9.60 -2.01 -1.70
N MET A 176 8.58 -2.17 -0.85
CA MET A 176 8.71 -2.10 0.60
C MET A 176 8.88 -3.51 1.18
N VAL A 177 9.93 -3.69 1.97
CA VAL A 177 10.26 -4.98 2.61
C VAL A 177 9.69 -5.01 4.02
N ALA A 178 8.85 -5.99 4.30
CA ALA A 178 8.19 -6.22 5.59
C ALA A 178 9.16 -6.64 6.70
N HIS A 179 8.68 -6.57 7.93
CA HIS A 179 9.36 -7.16 9.10
C HIS A 179 8.73 -8.53 9.41
N LEU A 180 9.26 -9.59 8.79
CA LEU A 180 8.79 -10.96 8.96
C LEU A 180 9.94 -11.91 9.34
N SER A 181 9.67 -12.85 10.23
CA SER A 181 10.55 -13.99 10.50
C SER A 181 10.21 -15.13 9.53
N ILE A 182 11.15 -15.48 8.65
CA ILE A 182 10.94 -16.51 7.62
C ILE A 182 12.12 -17.48 7.65
N PRO A 183 12.08 -18.54 8.48
CA PRO A 183 13.21 -19.45 8.68
C PRO A 183 13.72 -20.13 7.41
N SER A 184 12.87 -20.32 6.40
CA SER A 184 13.27 -20.91 5.11
C SER A 184 14.08 -19.95 4.22
N LEU A 185 14.06 -18.64 4.48
CA LEU A 185 14.81 -17.62 3.76
C LEU A 185 15.95 -17.05 4.61
N GLU A 186 15.73 -16.92 5.93
CA GLU A 186 16.70 -16.44 6.90
C GLU A 186 16.69 -17.37 8.13
N SER A 187 17.74 -18.16 8.28
CA SER A 187 17.84 -19.18 9.33
C SER A 187 17.81 -18.62 10.75
N ASN A 188 18.29 -17.38 10.94
CA ASN A 188 18.14 -16.69 12.21
C ASN A 188 16.74 -16.06 12.32
N SER A 189 15.87 -16.72 13.07
CA SER A 189 14.47 -16.31 13.23
C SER A 189 14.27 -14.96 13.95
N LEU A 190 15.31 -14.40 14.54
CA LEU A 190 15.26 -13.07 15.16
C LEU A 190 15.59 -11.94 14.19
N VAL A 191 16.10 -12.26 12.99
CA VAL A 191 16.40 -11.28 11.95
C VAL A 191 15.16 -11.08 11.07
N PRO A 192 14.52 -9.88 11.08
CA PRO A 192 13.41 -9.59 10.18
C PRO A 192 13.84 -9.60 8.72
N SER A 193 12.96 -9.96 7.81
CA SER A 193 13.20 -9.98 6.36
C SER A 193 13.79 -8.67 5.83
N SER A 194 13.35 -7.53 6.33
CA SER A 194 13.89 -6.20 5.97
C SER A 194 15.34 -5.95 6.40
N LEU A 195 15.84 -6.71 7.39
CA LEU A 195 17.20 -6.60 7.91
C LEU A 195 18.11 -7.78 7.47
N SER A 196 17.58 -8.68 6.63
CA SER A 196 18.28 -9.86 6.13
C SER A 196 18.90 -9.62 4.75
N PRO A 197 20.23 -9.71 4.61
CA PRO A 197 20.88 -9.69 3.29
C PRO A 197 20.37 -10.81 2.36
N LYS A 198 20.04 -11.99 2.92
CA LYS A 198 19.50 -13.12 2.14
C LYS A 198 18.14 -12.78 1.49
N VAL A 199 17.30 -11.99 2.17
CA VAL A 199 15.99 -11.58 1.65
C VAL A 199 16.13 -10.37 0.72
N VAL A 200 16.86 -9.35 1.14
CA VAL A 200 16.95 -8.08 0.38
C VAL A 200 17.92 -8.20 -0.80
N ASN A 201 19.16 -8.59 -0.56
CA ASN A 201 20.16 -8.65 -1.63
C ASN A 201 19.99 -9.92 -2.48
N ASN A 202 19.95 -11.12 -1.84
CA ASN A 202 19.97 -12.34 -2.63
C ASN A 202 18.62 -12.59 -3.29
N LEU A 203 17.52 -12.65 -2.52
CA LEU A 203 16.21 -12.98 -3.09
C LEU A 203 15.66 -11.82 -3.95
N LEU A 204 15.50 -10.61 -3.38
CA LEU A 204 14.82 -9.53 -4.10
C LEU A 204 15.67 -8.97 -5.26
N LYS A 205 16.94 -8.64 -5.00
CA LYS A 205 17.77 -7.97 -6.00
C LYS A 205 18.43 -8.94 -7.00
N GLN A 206 18.93 -10.09 -6.54
CA GLN A 206 19.65 -11.03 -7.40
C GLN A 206 18.71 -12.07 -8.04
N GLU A 207 17.97 -12.85 -7.24
CA GLU A 207 17.11 -13.92 -7.78
C GLU A 207 15.91 -13.37 -8.55
N LEU A 208 15.23 -12.32 -8.03
CA LEU A 208 14.08 -11.67 -8.71
C LEU A 208 14.48 -10.53 -9.64
N GLY A 209 15.75 -10.13 -9.66
CA GLY A 209 16.28 -9.13 -10.58
C GLY A 209 15.78 -7.69 -10.35
N PHE A 210 15.24 -7.37 -9.16
CA PHE A 210 14.68 -6.04 -8.90
C PHE A 210 15.76 -4.94 -8.89
N LYS A 211 15.55 -3.90 -9.69
CA LYS A 211 16.49 -2.76 -9.87
C LYS A 211 15.96 -1.45 -9.29
N GLY A 212 14.70 -1.39 -8.89
CA GLY A 212 14.07 -0.20 -8.31
C GLY A 212 14.52 0.12 -6.87
N LEU A 213 13.88 1.08 -6.22
CA LEU A 213 14.15 1.46 -4.83
C LEU A 213 13.65 0.37 -3.87
N VAL A 214 14.52 -0.08 -3.00
CA VAL A 214 14.17 -0.97 -1.89
C VAL A 214 14.04 -0.14 -0.62
N ILE A 215 12.87 -0.21 -0.01
CA ILE A 215 12.48 0.59 1.15
C ILE A 215 12.14 -0.35 2.30
N THR A 216 12.60 -0.08 3.51
CA THR A 216 12.14 -0.85 4.67
C THR A 216 10.69 -0.47 5.01
N ASP A 217 9.92 -1.38 5.58
CA ASP A 217 8.78 -0.99 6.40
C ASP A 217 9.27 -0.16 7.61
N ALA A 218 8.36 0.41 8.36
CA ALA A 218 8.69 1.38 9.41
C ALA A 218 9.56 0.74 10.52
N LEU A 219 10.80 1.20 10.67
CA LEU A 219 11.79 0.62 11.60
C LEU A 219 11.42 0.78 13.08
N ASN A 220 10.48 1.67 13.39
CA ASN A 220 9.95 1.85 14.73
C ASN A 220 8.84 0.83 15.11
N MET A 221 8.50 -0.13 14.22
CA MET A 221 7.52 -1.18 14.49
C MET A 221 8.05 -2.22 15.49
N GLY A 222 7.13 -2.85 16.24
CA GLY A 222 7.44 -3.84 17.26
C GLY A 222 8.23 -5.06 16.75
N GLY A 223 8.06 -5.42 15.48
CA GLY A 223 8.84 -6.50 14.84
C GLY A 223 10.34 -6.23 14.75
N VAL A 224 10.76 -4.97 14.81
CA VAL A 224 12.19 -4.57 14.83
C VAL A 224 12.61 -4.10 16.22
N LYS A 225 11.86 -3.16 16.79
CA LYS A 225 12.22 -2.43 18.02
C LYS A 225 12.49 -3.32 19.21
N LYS A 226 11.81 -4.47 19.30
CA LYS A 226 12.01 -5.41 20.41
C LYS A 226 13.41 -6.08 20.41
N ASN A 227 14.00 -6.24 19.23
CA ASN A 227 15.26 -6.99 19.07
C ASN A 227 16.45 -6.12 18.72
N TYR A 228 16.23 -4.89 18.27
CA TYR A 228 17.28 -3.97 17.84
C TYR A 228 17.20 -2.65 18.61
N LYS A 229 18.38 -2.19 19.08
CA LYS A 229 18.50 -0.85 19.66
C LYS A 229 18.46 0.21 18.57
N PRO A 230 17.97 1.44 18.86
CA PRO A 230 17.99 2.56 17.91
C PRO A 230 19.37 2.78 17.30
N GLY A 231 19.44 3.00 15.99
CA GLY A 231 20.67 3.12 15.19
C GLY A 231 21.22 1.78 14.68
N TYR A 232 21.04 0.67 15.41
CA TYR A 232 21.53 -0.65 14.99
C TYR A 232 20.57 -1.32 13.98
N ALA A 233 19.27 -1.12 14.10
CA ALA A 233 18.30 -1.57 13.10
C ALA A 233 18.59 -0.90 11.75
N GLU A 234 18.86 0.39 11.76
CA GLU A 234 19.17 1.20 10.58
C GLU A 234 20.47 0.72 9.92
N LEU A 235 21.52 0.48 10.70
CA LEU A 235 22.77 -0.11 10.19
C LEU A 235 22.53 -1.49 9.58
N ALA A 236 21.77 -2.36 10.25
CA ALA A 236 21.43 -3.69 9.73
C ALA A 236 20.63 -3.60 8.43
N ALA A 237 19.65 -2.69 8.34
CA ALA A 237 18.87 -2.46 7.13
C ALA A 237 19.75 -1.99 5.94
N ILE A 238 20.72 -1.10 6.20
CA ILE A 238 21.70 -0.70 5.19
C ILE A 238 22.59 -1.89 4.79
N LYS A 239 23.09 -2.67 5.74
CA LYS A 239 23.87 -3.89 5.45
C LYS A 239 23.06 -4.93 4.66
N ALA A 240 21.75 -5.02 4.92
CA ALA A 240 20.86 -5.91 4.17
C ALA A 240 20.67 -5.48 2.70
N GLY A 241 20.90 -4.22 2.36
CA GLY A 241 20.78 -3.73 0.99
C GLY A 241 19.63 -2.77 0.72
N ASN A 242 18.91 -2.30 1.72
CA ASN A 242 17.85 -1.30 1.50
C ASN A 242 18.44 0.05 1.05
N ASP A 243 17.71 0.74 0.18
CA ASP A 243 18.12 2.04 -0.35
C ASP A 243 17.56 3.19 0.49
N ILE A 244 16.37 3.00 1.08
CA ILE A 244 15.65 3.99 1.92
C ILE A 244 15.20 3.33 3.21
N LEU A 245 15.43 3.99 4.33
CA LEU A 245 14.99 3.58 5.66
C LEU A 245 13.73 4.37 6.05
N CYS A 246 12.64 3.67 6.27
CA CYS A 246 11.37 4.26 6.66
C CYS A 246 11.30 4.37 8.19
N PHE A 247 10.93 5.53 8.74
CA PHE A 247 10.79 5.77 10.19
C PHE A 247 11.96 5.28 11.05
N PRO A 248 13.20 5.72 10.77
CA PRO A 248 14.33 5.43 11.65
C PRO A 248 14.12 6.06 13.05
N GLU A 249 14.42 5.31 14.11
CA GLU A 249 14.20 5.80 15.48
C GLU A 249 15.18 6.87 15.92
N ASN A 250 16.44 6.78 15.46
CA ASN A 250 17.50 7.74 15.83
C ASN A 250 18.43 8.00 14.66
N VAL A 251 18.11 9.00 13.86
CA VAL A 251 18.86 9.37 12.65
C VAL A 251 20.33 9.74 12.93
N PRO A 252 20.65 10.61 13.90
CA PRO A 252 22.04 10.95 14.19
C PRO A 252 22.88 9.72 14.56
N LYS A 253 22.35 8.84 15.42
CA LYS A 253 23.03 7.61 15.82
C LYS A 253 23.18 6.63 14.65
N ALA A 254 22.16 6.49 13.81
CA ALA A 254 22.22 5.66 12.61
C ALA A 254 23.35 6.14 11.67
N ILE A 255 23.44 7.44 11.40
CA ILE A 255 24.49 8.03 10.58
C ILE A 255 25.88 7.74 11.19
N ALA A 256 26.05 7.96 12.49
CA ALA A 256 27.31 7.71 13.17
C ALA A 256 27.74 6.22 13.08
N LEU A 257 26.79 5.28 13.28
CA LEU A 257 27.06 3.85 13.19
C LEU A 257 27.40 3.41 11.76
N ILE A 258 26.66 3.91 10.75
CA ILE A 258 26.94 3.64 9.34
C ILE A 258 28.31 4.17 8.95
N TYR A 259 28.64 5.41 9.32
CA TYR A 259 29.95 6.01 9.06
C TYR A 259 31.09 5.19 9.73
N SER A 260 30.91 4.79 10.99
CA SER A 260 31.87 3.96 11.68
C SER A 260 32.04 2.58 11.02
N ALA A 261 30.96 1.99 10.49
CA ALA A 261 31.03 0.73 9.76
C ALA A 261 31.81 0.85 8.43
N ILE A 262 31.68 2.00 7.74
CA ILE A 262 32.49 2.32 6.55
C ILE A 262 33.98 2.42 6.93
N LEU A 263 34.31 3.14 7.99
CA LEU A 263 35.71 3.27 8.45
C LEU A 263 36.34 1.93 8.86
N ARG A 264 35.54 0.99 9.35
CA ARG A 264 35.99 -0.37 9.69
C ARG A 264 35.96 -1.37 8.53
N ASN A 265 35.66 -0.89 7.30
CA ASN A 265 35.49 -1.76 6.11
C ASN A 265 34.39 -2.82 6.26
N GLU A 266 33.40 -2.60 7.12
CA GLU A 266 32.21 -3.45 7.26
C GLU A 266 31.10 -3.09 6.24
N LEU A 267 31.20 -1.91 5.64
CA LEU A 267 30.37 -1.40 4.54
C LEU A 267 31.29 -0.77 3.48
N ASP A 268 31.06 -1.11 2.23
CA ASP A 268 31.73 -0.46 1.11
C ASP A 268 31.14 0.93 0.85
N SER A 269 32.00 1.96 0.94
CA SER A 269 31.61 3.35 0.67
C SER A 269 31.11 3.55 -0.76
N ASN A 270 31.61 2.77 -1.73
CA ASN A 270 31.13 2.85 -3.12
C ASN A 270 29.71 2.33 -3.24
N GLU A 271 29.37 1.25 -2.54
CA GLU A 271 28.00 0.73 -2.51
C GLU A 271 27.02 1.75 -1.93
N ILE A 272 27.38 2.43 -0.85
CA ILE A 272 26.56 3.50 -0.27
C ILE A 272 26.39 4.66 -1.26
N ARG A 273 27.46 5.02 -1.98
CA ARG A 273 27.43 6.08 -3.01
C ARG A 273 26.50 5.70 -4.17
N GLU A 274 26.57 4.45 -4.64
CA GLU A 274 25.68 3.97 -5.71
C GLU A 274 24.20 3.96 -5.28
N ARG A 275 23.91 3.60 -4.04
CA ARG A 275 22.54 3.71 -3.49
C ARG A 275 22.08 5.16 -3.42
N ALA A 276 22.95 6.08 -3.01
CA ALA A 276 22.62 7.50 -3.01
C ALA A 276 22.34 8.02 -4.44
N ARG A 277 23.17 7.64 -5.43
CA ARG A 277 22.92 7.95 -6.85
C ARG A 277 21.60 7.40 -7.34
N LYS A 278 21.26 6.17 -6.95
CA LYS A 278 19.99 5.54 -7.28
C LYS A 278 18.80 6.32 -6.71
N VAL A 279 18.87 6.75 -5.45
CA VAL A 279 17.85 7.61 -4.84
C VAL A 279 17.72 8.93 -5.60
N LEU A 280 18.82 9.57 -5.97
CA LEU A 280 18.82 10.81 -6.77
C LEU A 280 18.23 10.61 -8.17
N TYR A 281 18.52 9.47 -8.81
CA TYR A 281 17.91 9.10 -10.08
C TYR A 281 16.37 9.01 -9.98
N PHE A 282 15.84 8.32 -8.96
CA PHE A 282 14.40 8.22 -8.75
C PHE A 282 13.75 9.55 -8.33
N LYS A 283 14.45 10.39 -7.59
CA LYS A 283 14.02 11.78 -7.32
C LYS A 283 13.84 12.55 -8.63
N ARG A 284 14.79 12.43 -9.56
CA ARG A 284 14.68 13.04 -10.88
C ARG A 284 13.51 12.49 -11.68
N GLN A 285 13.28 11.17 -11.65
CA GLN A 285 12.12 10.53 -12.29
C GLN A 285 10.78 11.04 -11.73
N ALA A 286 10.74 11.38 -10.45
CA ALA A 286 9.58 11.95 -9.77
C ALA A 286 9.48 13.50 -9.94
N GLY A 287 10.28 14.12 -10.81
CA GLY A 287 10.22 15.55 -11.11
C GLY A 287 10.98 16.46 -10.14
N LEU A 288 11.76 15.91 -9.21
CA LEU A 288 12.52 16.67 -8.21
C LEU A 288 13.87 17.25 -8.73
N ASN A 289 14.04 17.35 -10.02
CA ASN A 289 15.17 18.04 -10.66
C ASN A 289 14.88 19.52 -10.96
N GLN A 290 13.70 20.01 -10.61
CA GLN A 290 13.25 21.38 -10.75
C GLN A 290 12.71 21.87 -9.41
N GLU A 291 12.70 23.20 -9.24
CA GLU A 291 12.05 23.80 -8.06
C GLU A 291 10.54 23.53 -8.12
N VAL A 292 10.02 22.89 -7.06
CA VAL A 292 8.60 22.50 -6.97
C VAL A 292 7.93 23.33 -5.90
N TYR A 293 7.12 24.30 -6.32
CA TYR A 293 6.19 25.02 -5.45
C TYR A 293 4.75 24.62 -5.74
N ILE A 294 4.07 24.10 -4.74
CA ILE A 294 2.69 23.66 -4.88
C ILE A 294 1.75 24.82 -4.63
N LYS A 295 1.01 25.23 -5.69
CA LYS A 295 0.02 26.30 -5.59
C LYS A 295 -1.20 25.84 -4.79
N THR A 296 -1.63 26.66 -3.82
CA THR A 296 -2.82 26.39 -2.98
C THR A 296 -4.12 26.83 -3.64
N ALA A 297 -4.04 27.73 -4.63
CA ALA A 297 -5.22 28.20 -5.37
C ALA A 297 -6.00 27.04 -5.99
N ASN A 298 -7.33 27.03 -5.78
CA ASN A 298 -8.25 26.02 -6.30
C ASN A 298 -7.89 24.57 -5.89
N LEU A 299 -7.19 24.35 -4.78
CA LEU A 299 -6.70 23.04 -4.37
C LEU A 299 -7.83 22.01 -4.25
N GLU A 300 -8.86 22.33 -3.47
CA GLU A 300 -10.01 21.43 -3.23
C GLU A 300 -10.78 21.12 -4.52
N SER A 301 -11.05 22.14 -5.33
CA SER A 301 -11.73 21.98 -6.61
C SER A 301 -10.93 21.09 -7.57
N ASN A 302 -9.60 21.26 -7.62
CA ASN A 302 -8.73 20.44 -8.45
C ASN A 302 -8.71 18.99 -7.97
N LEU A 303 -8.58 18.76 -6.67
CA LEU A 303 -8.60 17.42 -6.09
C LEU A 303 -9.94 16.72 -6.32
N SER A 304 -11.06 17.47 -6.21
CA SER A 304 -12.40 16.92 -6.48
C SER A 304 -12.57 16.48 -7.93
N LYS A 305 -12.02 17.23 -8.90
CA LYS A 305 -12.03 16.85 -10.33
C LYS A 305 -11.21 15.59 -10.63
N LEU A 306 -10.16 15.35 -9.84
CA LEU A 306 -9.33 14.16 -9.93
C LEU A 306 -9.98 12.92 -9.23
N TYR A 307 -11.24 13.03 -8.84
CA TYR A 307 -12.05 11.94 -8.31
C TYR A 307 -13.32 11.80 -9.16
N PRO A 308 -13.26 11.18 -10.33
CA PRO A 308 -14.37 11.11 -11.27
C PRO A 308 -15.46 10.16 -10.76
N ASN A 309 -16.60 10.72 -10.34
CA ASN A 309 -17.72 9.95 -9.78
C ASN A 309 -18.20 8.86 -10.75
N ALA A 310 -18.33 9.16 -12.05
CA ALA A 310 -18.79 8.18 -13.05
C ALA A 310 -17.88 6.93 -13.11
N MET A 311 -16.56 7.10 -12.98
CA MET A 311 -15.63 5.97 -12.92
C MET A 311 -15.85 5.14 -11.65
N LEU A 312 -16.14 5.77 -10.54
CA LEU A 312 -16.35 5.08 -9.26
C LEU A 312 -17.71 4.40 -9.20
N ASP A 313 -18.71 4.97 -9.85
CA ASP A 313 -20.01 4.32 -10.05
C ASP A 313 -19.85 3.06 -10.93
N GLU A 314 -19.00 3.13 -11.98
CA GLU A 314 -18.64 1.99 -12.80
C GLU A 314 -17.88 0.92 -11.98
N VAL A 315 -16.91 1.32 -11.14
CA VAL A 315 -16.21 0.39 -10.23
C VAL A 315 -17.19 -0.24 -9.24
N ALA A 316 -18.08 0.53 -8.64
CA ALA A 316 -19.05 0.05 -7.68
C ALA A 316 -20.02 -0.96 -8.31
N SER A 317 -20.60 -0.64 -9.46
CA SER A 317 -21.53 -1.51 -10.16
C SER A 317 -20.87 -2.80 -10.66
N SER A 318 -19.65 -2.69 -11.21
CA SER A 318 -18.90 -3.85 -11.73
C SER A 318 -18.31 -4.73 -10.63
N SER A 319 -18.21 -4.24 -9.38
CA SER A 319 -17.72 -5.02 -8.24
C SER A 319 -18.81 -5.83 -7.52
N ILE A 320 -20.06 -5.63 -7.90
CA ILE A 320 -21.17 -6.38 -7.30
C ILE A 320 -20.99 -7.87 -7.63
N THR A 321 -20.90 -8.69 -6.58
CA THR A 321 -20.68 -10.12 -6.69
C THR A 321 -21.89 -10.87 -6.11
N ILE A 322 -22.54 -11.69 -6.93
CA ILE A 322 -23.61 -12.57 -6.47
C ILE A 322 -22.97 -13.80 -5.82
N ALA A 323 -22.94 -13.82 -4.48
CA ALA A 323 -22.36 -14.94 -3.74
C ALA A 323 -23.26 -16.18 -3.76
N ARG A 324 -24.58 -15.99 -3.87
CA ARG A 324 -25.56 -17.08 -3.89
C ARG A 324 -26.92 -16.60 -4.39
N ASP A 325 -27.46 -17.26 -5.41
CA ASP A 325 -28.84 -17.08 -5.92
C ASP A 325 -29.42 -18.42 -6.32
N ARG A 326 -29.87 -19.21 -5.32
CA ARG A 326 -30.43 -20.55 -5.55
C ARG A 326 -31.76 -20.55 -6.29
N SER A 327 -32.50 -19.46 -6.18
CA SER A 327 -33.85 -19.34 -6.72
C SER A 327 -33.89 -18.52 -8.01
N HIS A 328 -32.73 -18.13 -8.52
CA HIS A 328 -32.58 -17.29 -9.72
C HIS A 328 -33.49 -16.05 -9.69
N LEU A 329 -33.47 -15.36 -8.53
CA LEU A 329 -34.29 -14.16 -8.30
C LEU A 329 -33.62 -12.87 -8.83
N LEU A 330 -32.32 -12.91 -9.15
CA LEU A 330 -31.58 -11.77 -9.63
C LEU A 330 -31.35 -11.85 -11.15
N PRO A 331 -31.50 -10.70 -11.88
CA PRO A 331 -31.95 -9.40 -11.39
C PRO A 331 -33.44 -9.41 -11.01
N LEU A 332 -33.85 -8.48 -10.11
CA LEU A 332 -35.26 -8.34 -9.71
C LEU A 332 -36.05 -7.61 -10.81
N ASP A 333 -36.52 -8.34 -11.81
CA ASP A 333 -37.19 -7.77 -12.99
C ASP A 333 -38.61 -7.22 -12.71
N THR A 334 -39.20 -7.62 -11.59
CA THR A 334 -40.61 -7.35 -11.26
C THR A 334 -40.76 -6.90 -9.79
N LEU A 335 -40.05 -5.84 -9.39
CA LEU A 335 -40.16 -5.31 -8.02
C LEU A 335 -41.62 -5.08 -7.57
N LYS A 336 -42.49 -4.62 -8.48
CA LYS A 336 -43.92 -4.36 -8.18
C LYS A 336 -44.72 -5.57 -7.72
N LYS A 337 -44.19 -6.81 -7.84
CA LYS A 337 -44.86 -8.04 -7.43
C LYS A 337 -44.23 -8.70 -6.20
N ILE A 338 -43.13 -8.15 -5.70
CA ILE A 338 -42.36 -8.76 -4.60
C ILE A 338 -42.43 -7.81 -3.40
N ARG A 339 -42.83 -8.30 -2.23
CA ARG A 339 -42.70 -7.51 -1.01
C ARG A 339 -41.23 -7.53 -0.55
N THR A 340 -40.56 -6.39 -0.62
CA THR A 340 -39.15 -6.26 -0.24
C THR A 340 -39.03 -5.72 1.17
N ALA A 341 -38.18 -6.35 1.97
CA ALA A 341 -37.79 -5.90 3.28
C ALA A 341 -36.26 -5.80 3.36
N VAL A 342 -35.76 -4.73 3.94
CA VAL A 342 -34.34 -4.54 4.19
C VAL A 342 -34.08 -4.56 5.66
N TRP A 343 -33.18 -5.44 6.09
CA TRP A 343 -32.75 -5.52 7.48
C TRP A 343 -31.29 -5.10 7.57
N GLN A 344 -31.04 -3.93 8.20
CA GLN A 344 -29.70 -3.45 8.45
C GLN A 344 -29.22 -3.94 9.82
N ILE A 345 -28.08 -4.65 9.81
CA ILE A 345 -27.41 -5.14 11.01
C ILE A 345 -26.13 -4.30 11.25
N GLY A 346 -25.96 -3.74 12.44
CA GLY A 346 -24.78 -2.95 12.80
C GLY A 346 -25.07 -1.47 13.07
N LYS A 347 -24.04 -0.60 12.97
CA LYS A 347 -24.24 0.83 13.22
C LYS A 347 -25.22 1.42 12.22
N TYR A 348 -26.30 2.00 12.71
CA TYR A 348 -27.25 2.73 11.89
C TYR A 348 -26.55 3.94 11.28
N ASN A 349 -26.43 3.91 9.97
CA ASN A 349 -26.14 5.08 9.19
C ASN A 349 -27.41 5.40 8.39
N LYS A 350 -27.93 6.64 8.44
CA LYS A 350 -29.00 7.10 7.53
C LYS A 350 -28.43 7.10 6.10
N ALA A 351 -28.19 5.93 5.60
CA ALA A 351 -27.41 5.73 4.41
C ALA A 351 -28.24 6.12 3.18
N SER A 352 -27.55 6.73 2.24
CA SER A 352 -28.04 7.06 0.90
C SER A 352 -28.68 5.86 0.18
N TRP A 353 -28.23 4.61 0.48
CA TRP A 353 -28.79 3.40 -0.12
C TRP A 353 -30.30 3.19 0.19
N ARG A 354 -30.76 3.63 1.37
CA ARG A 354 -32.19 3.56 1.71
C ARG A 354 -33.00 4.45 0.78
N SER A 355 -32.60 5.69 0.59
CA SER A 355 -33.26 6.60 -0.34
C SER A 355 -33.16 6.14 -1.79
N GLU A 356 -32.10 5.41 -2.15
CA GLU A 356 -31.98 4.82 -3.48
C GLU A 356 -33.00 3.68 -3.69
N LEU A 357 -33.14 2.76 -2.73
CA LEU A 357 -34.11 1.66 -2.81
C LEU A 357 -35.55 2.18 -2.84
N ASP A 358 -35.88 3.21 -2.03
CA ASP A 358 -37.21 3.80 -1.98
C ASP A 358 -37.60 4.50 -3.31
N LYS A 359 -36.65 4.75 -4.23
CA LYS A 359 -36.95 5.24 -5.60
C LYS A 359 -37.60 4.17 -6.48
N TYR A 360 -37.36 2.91 -6.22
CA TYR A 360 -37.87 1.79 -7.03
C TYR A 360 -39.17 1.21 -6.47
N GLU A 361 -39.23 1.07 -5.12
CA GLU A 361 -40.42 0.59 -4.43
C GLU A 361 -40.39 1.03 -2.96
N LYS A 362 -41.60 1.12 -2.33
CA LYS A 362 -41.70 1.37 -0.90
C LYS A 362 -41.24 0.14 -0.11
N VAL A 363 -39.98 0.16 0.33
CA VAL A 363 -39.34 -0.95 1.02
C VAL A 363 -39.56 -0.86 2.53
N SER A 364 -39.87 -1.98 3.19
CA SER A 364 -39.91 -2.06 4.65
C SER A 364 -38.49 -2.12 5.20
N HIS A 365 -38.11 -1.17 6.08
CA HIS A 365 -36.77 -1.09 6.65
C HIS A 365 -36.76 -1.50 8.11
N PHE A 366 -35.95 -2.49 8.43
CA PHE A 366 -35.68 -2.97 9.79
C PHE A 366 -34.23 -2.71 10.18
N PHE A 367 -34.00 -2.58 11.48
CA PHE A 367 -32.70 -2.22 12.00
C PHE A 367 -32.42 -2.92 13.34
N THR A 368 -31.17 -3.40 13.53
CA THR A 368 -30.70 -3.91 14.82
C THR A 368 -29.24 -3.52 15.08
N ASN A 369 -28.97 -3.05 16.29
CA ASN A 369 -27.64 -2.63 16.75
C ASN A 369 -26.79 -3.81 17.24
N LYS A 370 -27.36 -4.97 17.53
CA LYS A 370 -26.63 -6.10 18.13
C LYS A 370 -26.18 -7.09 17.05
N LYS A 371 -24.90 -7.48 17.12
CA LYS A 371 -24.45 -8.77 16.57
C LYS A 371 -25.11 -9.87 17.40
N SER A 372 -26.27 -10.32 17.02
CA SER A 372 -26.81 -11.58 17.50
C SER A 372 -26.14 -12.70 16.68
N ASN A 373 -25.78 -13.81 17.35
CA ASN A 373 -25.33 -15.02 16.65
C ASN A 373 -26.54 -15.56 15.87
N TRP A 374 -26.54 -15.29 14.57
CA TRP A 374 -27.48 -15.85 13.63
C TRP A 374 -26.80 -16.99 12.90
N THR A 375 -27.18 -18.23 13.21
CA THR A 375 -26.98 -19.37 12.31
C THR A 375 -28.01 -19.26 11.19
N LEU A 376 -27.56 -19.09 9.95
CA LEU A 376 -28.35 -19.21 8.72
C LEU A 376 -28.71 -20.65 8.46
#